data_3e1fb740965185cf8e67f65da1aac832
#
_entry.id   3e1fb740965185cf8e67f65da1aac832
#
_cell.length_a   1.000
_cell.length_b   1.000
_cell.length_c   1.000
_cell.angle_alpha   90.00
_cell.angle_beta   90.00
_cell.angle_gamma   90.00
#
_symmetry.space_group_name_H-M   'P 1'
#
loop_
_entity.id
_entity.type
_entity.pdbx_description
1 polymer ?
#
loop_
_entity_poly.entity_id
_entity_poly.type
_entity_poly.pdbx_seq_one_letter_code
_entity_poly.pdbx_strand_id
1 'polypeptide(L)'
;MTELWSNYGKLFEIWFDGGVLSQQNGGADILTLIQRLQPNSIAFQGPYGYPNLIRWVGNEEGNSPYPCWATADATTSADGVQKIKGLYGNPHGNYWCPGEADFTLRRNDSFQGGWFWRANEDHLIFSTDELLLKYETSVGRNTNMLLGLVIDKNGLVPDADVKRAKEFGDIIRKTFSKPIRKISGKGYELSIRLNKETNISRIVLSEDIAFGERVLKYKLKGLCNGKWIQLSEGSCIGHKRIEHFPTHSLSVCL
;
A
#
# COMPACT_ATOMS: atom_id res chain seq x y z
N MET A 1 -11.92 23.13 8.57
CA MET A 1 -11.30 22.61 7.31
C MET A 1 -10.76 23.71 6.41
N THR A 2 -11.53 24.77 6.07
CA THR A 2 -11.04 25.86 5.19
C THR A 2 -9.70 26.43 5.67
N GLU A 3 -9.59 26.76 6.95
CA GLU A 3 -8.36 27.28 7.55
C GLU A 3 -7.18 26.32 7.38
N LEU A 4 -7.37 25.03 7.73
CA LEU A 4 -6.32 24.00 7.63
C LEU A 4 -5.89 23.75 6.18
N TRP A 5 -6.82 23.83 5.23
CA TRP A 5 -6.52 23.52 3.83
C TRP A 5 -6.04 24.72 3.02
N SER A 6 -6.13 25.95 3.53
CA SER A 6 -5.69 27.16 2.82
C SER A 6 -4.42 27.80 3.40
N ASN A 7 -4.11 27.58 4.69
CA ASN A 7 -3.06 28.34 5.37
C ASN A 7 -1.71 27.61 5.51
N TYR A 8 -1.64 26.33 5.17
CA TYR A 8 -0.45 25.48 5.41
C TYR A 8 0.16 24.93 4.11
N GLY A 9 -0.19 25.48 2.96
CA GLY A 9 0.33 25.07 1.67
C GLY A 9 -0.34 23.82 1.09
N LYS A 10 0.35 23.15 0.17
CA LYS A 10 -0.16 21.95 -0.49
C LYS A 10 -0.06 20.74 0.45
N LEU A 11 -1.19 20.05 0.62
CA LEU A 11 -1.25 18.81 1.36
C LEU A 11 -1.05 17.63 0.40
N PHE A 12 -0.24 16.67 0.81
CA PHE A 12 -0.06 15.44 0.04
C PHE A 12 -1.30 14.55 0.15
N GLU A 13 -1.79 14.38 1.37
CA GLU A 13 -2.93 13.54 1.67
C GLU A 13 -3.80 14.18 2.74
N ILE A 14 -5.12 13.95 2.63
CA ILE A 14 -6.12 14.30 3.63
C ILE A 14 -6.82 13.02 4.06
N TRP A 15 -6.78 12.73 5.34
CA TRP A 15 -7.30 11.49 5.90
C TRP A 15 -8.65 11.73 6.58
N PHE A 16 -9.69 11.06 6.09
CA PHE A 16 -11.04 11.12 6.66
C PHE A 16 -11.32 9.84 7.44
N ASP A 17 -10.96 9.84 8.73
CA ASP A 17 -11.24 8.72 9.61
C ASP A 17 -12.75 8.50 9.75
N GLY A 18 -13.20 7.28 9.41
CA GLY A 18 -14.62 6.96 9.34
C GLY A 18 -15.35 7.51 8.11
N GLY A 19 -14.66 8.20 7.20
CA GLY A 19 -15.22 8.77 5.97
C GLY A 19 -15.83 10.16 6.13
N VAL A 20 -16.61 10.57 5.15
CA VAL A 20 -17.23 11.92 5.07
C VAL A 20 -18.73 11.81 5.24
N LEU A 21 -19.30 12.60 6.17
CA LEU A 21 -20.74 12.73 6.29
C LEU A 21 -21.29 13.47 5.05
N SER A 22 -22.25 12.86 4.38
CA SER A 22 -22.87 13.45 3.17
C SER A 22 -23.70 14.68 3.49
N GLN A 23 -23.86 15.58 2.51
CA GLN A 23 -24.72 16.76 2.64
C GLN A 23 -26.18 16.38 2.93
N GLN A 24 -26.67 15.27 2.38
CA GLN A 24 -28.03 14.77 2.65
C GLN A 24 -28.24 14.42 4.14
N ASN A 25 -27.16 14.04 4.83
CA ASN A 25 -27.14 13.73 6.26
C ASN A 25 -26.64 14.91 7.12
N GLY A 26 -26.65 16.13 6.59
CA GLY A 26 -26.26 17.35 7.31
C GLY A 26 -24.75 17.64 7.29
N GLY A 27 -23.97 16.91 6.49
CA GLY A 27 -22.54 17.19 6.32
C GLY A 27 -22.28 18.45 5.48
N ALA A 28 -21.06 19.00 5.58
CA ALA A 28 -20.60 20.08 4.72
C ALA A 28 -20.32 19.58 3.29
N ASP A 29 -20.31 20.51 2.32
CA ASP A 29 -19.87 20.21 0.95
C ASP A 29 -18.33 20.05 0.87
N ILE A 30 -17.87 18.89 1.31
CA ILE A 30 -16.44 18.55 1.35
C ILE A 30 -15.88 18.37 -0.05
N LEU A 31 -16.67 17.85 -0.99
CA LEU A 31 -16.22 17.66 -2.37
C LEU A 31 -15.82 18.98 -3.03
N THR A 32 -16.71 19.97 -3.01
CA THR A 32 -16.40 21.31 -3.55
C THR A 32 -15.26 21.98 -2.81
N LEU A 33 -15.19 21.81 -1.50
CA LEU A 33 -14.15 22.42 -0.68
C LEU A 33 -12.75 21.85 -1.00
N ILE A 34 -12.60 20.52 -1.06
CA ILE A 34 -11.32 19.89 -1.36
C ILE A 34 -10.87 20.18 -2.80
N GLN A 35 -11.78 20.13 -3.78
CA GLN A 35 -11.48 20.47 -5.17
C GLN A 35 -10.98 21.90 -5.34
N ARG A 36 -11.50 22.84 -4.55
CA ARG A 36 -11.10 24.24 -4.58
C ARG A 36 -9.77 24.50 -3.87
N LEU A 37 -9.56 23.93 -2.70
CA LEU A 37 -8.43 24.28 -1.83
C LEU A 37 -7.23 23.34 -2.00
N GLN A 38 -7.48 22.05 -2.27
CA GLN A 38 -6.45 21.02 -2.36
C GLN A 38 -6.72 20.05 -3.53
N PRO A 39 -6.82 20.55 -4.79
CA PRO A 39 -7.26 19.76 -5.94
C PRO A 39 -6.34 18.57 -6.29
N ASN A 40 -5.09 18.59 -5.84
CA ASN A 40 -4.09 17.56 -6.13
C ASN A 40 -3.78 16.66 -4.93
N SER A 41 -4.40 16.86 -3.78
CA SER A 41 -4.19 15.97 -2.64
C SER A 41 -4.82 14.59 -2.88
N ILE A 42 -4.29 13.59 -2.24
CA ILE A 42 -4.94 12.29 -2.09
C ILE A 42 -5.98 12.42 -0.97
N ALA A 43 -7.11 11.74 -1.09
CA ALA A 43 -8.13 11.72 -0.05
C ALA A 43 -8.42 10.27 0.38
N PHE A 44 -7.95 9.92 1.57
CA PHE A 44 -8.29 8.64 2.20
C PHE A 44 -9.74 8.68 2.69
N GLN A 45 -10.57 7.74 2.23
CA GLN A 45 -12.01 7.68 2.52
C GLN A 45 -12.74 9.03 2.28
N GLY A 46 -12.26 9.81 1.31
CA GLY A 46 -12.82 11.13 0.98
C GLY A 46 -14.19 11.06 0.29
N PRO A 47 -14.75 12.23 -0.08
CA PRO A 47 -16.07 12.31 -0.71
C PRO A 47 -16.08 11.64 -2.09
N TYR A 48 -17.12 10.85 -2.37
CA TYR A 48 -17.33 10.26 -3.69
C TYR A 48 -17.34 11.34 -4.79
N GLY A 49 -16.74 11.01 -5.93
CA GLY A 49 -16.59 11.98 -7.05
C GLY A 49 -15.27 12.76 -6.99
N TYR A 50 -14.51 12.69 -5.91
CA TYR A 50 -13.15 13.23 -5.90
C TYR A 50 -12.19 12.30 -6.67
N PRO A 51 -11.37 12.80 -7.62
CA PRO A 51 -10.62 11.93 -8.53
C PRO A 51 -9.46 11.17 -7.88
N ASN A 52 -8.92 11.68 -6.77
CA ASN A 52 -7.73 11.14 -6.12
C ASN A 52 -8.10 10.38 -4.82
N LEU A 53 -9.15 9.56 -4.87
CA LEU A 53 -9.56 8.74 -3.73
C LEU A 53 -8.66 7.53 -3.54
N ILE A 54 -8.40 7.22 -2.28
CA ILE A 54 -7.91 5.93 -1.85
C ILE A 54 -8.85 5.36 -0.77
N ARG A 55 -8.87 4.05 -0.66
CA ARG A 55 -9.73 3.33 0.27
C ARG A 55 -8.92 2.62 1.36
N TRP A 56 -9.54 2.44 2.49
CA TRP A 56 -9.00 1.61 3.56
C TRP A 56 -9.05 0.12 3.21
N VAL A 57 -8.02 -0.65 3.56
CA VAL A 57 -7.97 -2.10 3.37
C VAL A 57 -8.65 -2.91 4.49
N GLY A 58 -9.25 -2.24 5.48
CA GLY A 58 -10.13 -2.84 6.47
C GLY A 58 -9.47 -3.36 7.75
N ASN A 59 -8.21 -3.06 7.98
CA ASN A 59 -7.50 -3.38 9.23
C ASN A 59 -6.36 -2.40 9.48
N GLU A 60 -5.94 -2.28 10.74
CA GLU A 60 -4.81 -1.45 11.19
C GLU A 60 -3.56 -2.30 11.47
N GLU A 61 -3.36 -3.34 10.68
CA GLU A 61 -2.27 -4.30 10.89
C GLU A 61 -1.12 -4.13 9.88
N GLY A 62 -1.24 -3.21 8.91
CA GLY A 62 -0.28 -3.05 7.83
C GLY A 62 -0.25 -4.23 6.87
N ASN A 63 -1.36 -4.96 6.76
CA ASN A 63 -1.54 -6.08 5.85
C ASN A 63 -2.66 -5.78 4.87
N SER A 64 -2.40 -5.94 3.58
CA SER A 64 -3.45 -5.90 2.57
C SER A 64 -4.00 -7.27 2.28
N PRO A 65 -5.30 -7.42 2.01
CA PRO A 65 -5.84 -8.64 1.46
C PRO A 65 -5.16 -8.96 0.13
N TYR A 66 -5.27 -10.20 -0.33
CA TYR A 66 -4.78 -10.58 -1.64
C TYR A 66 -5.82 -11.46 -2.36
N PRO A 67 -6.16 -11.14 -3.62
CA PRO A 67 -5.70 -9.99 -4.41
C PRO A 67 -6.17 -8.64 -3.84
N CYS A 68 -5.49 -7.54 -4.19
CA CYS A 68 -5.91 -6.19 -3.85
C CYS A 68 -5.83 -5.29 -5.10
N TRP A 69 -6.94 -5.16 -5.80
CA TRP A 69 -7.06 -4.37 -7.02
C TRP A 69 -7.19 -2.88 -6.70
N ALA A 70 -6.57 -2.01 -7.51
CA ALA A 70 -6.75 -0.57 -7.38
C ALA A 70 -8.09 -0.11 -7.94
N THR A 71 -8.72 -0.86 -8.85
CA THR A 71 -10.10 -0.61 -9.26
C THR A 71 -11.08 -1.20 -8.26
N ALA A 72 -12.24 -0.57 -8.11
CA ALA A 72 -13.29 -0.97 -7.18
C ALA A 72 -14.68 -0.59 -7.72
N ASP A 73 -15.72 -1.09 -7.07
CA ASP A 73 -17.09 -0.70 -7.39
C ASP A 73 -17.54 0.46 -6.52
N ALA A 74 -18.21 1.42 -7.15
CA ALA A 74 -18.99 2.40 -6.42
C ALA A 74 -20.38 1.79 -6.11
N THR A 75 -20.81 1.88 -4.86
CA THR A 75 -22.12 1.42 -4.41
C THR A 75 -22.89 2.57 -3.80
N THR A 76 -24.24 2.52 -3.95
CA THR A 76 -25.13 3.45 -3.29
C THR A 76 -25.71 2.77 -2.05
N SER A 77 -25.51 3.36 -0.88
CA SER A 77 -26.13 2.90 0.36
C SER A 77 -27.63 3.22 0.40
N ALA A 78 -28.37 2.62 1.35
CA ALA A 78 -29.84 2.78 1.44
C ALA A 78 -30.27 4.26 1.63
N ASP A 79 -29.40 5.10 2.17
CA ASP A 79 -29.61 6.55 2.32
C ASP A 79 -29.20 7.36 1.07
N GLY A 80 -28.95 6.71 -0.05
CA GLY A 80 -28.56 7.36 -1.32
C GLY A 80 -27.11 7.83 -1.41
N VAL A 81 -26.29 7.57 -0.40
CA VAL A 81 -24.87 7.97 -0.39
C VAL A 81 -24.04 6.99 -1.20
N GLN A 82 -23.24 7.51 -2.14
CA GLN A 82 -22.31 6.72 -2.90
C GLN A 82 -21.01 6.52 -2.12
N LYS A 83 -20.55 5.26 -2.05
CA LYS A 83 -19.30 4.87 -1.38
C LYS A 83 -18.54 3.87 -2.25
N ILE A 84 -17.21 3.91 -2.14
CA ILE A 84 -16.37 2.86 -2.73
C ILE A 84 -16.40 1.65 -1.80
N LYS A 85 -16.70 0.49 -2.35
CA LYS A 85 -16.81 -0.76 -1.59
C LYS A 85 -15.76 -1.78 -2.02
N GLY A 86 -15.37 -2.59 -1.05
CA GLY A 86 -14.59 -3.80 -1.27
C GLY A 86 -13.16 -3.69 -0.80
N LEU A 87 -12.79 -4.54 0.16
CA LEU A 87 -11.42 -4.65 0.68
C LEU A 87 -10.46 -5.11 -0.41
N TYR A 88 -10.92 -6.00 -1.28
CA TYR A 88 -10.13 -6.63 -2.35
C TYR A 88 -10.08 -5.80 -3.64
N GLY A 89 -10.93 -4.76 -3.75
CA GLY A 89 -11.20 -4.13 -5.03
C GLY A 89 -11.92 -5.08 -6.01
N ASN A 90 -11.99 -4.67 -7.27
CA ASN A 90 -12.58 -5.48 -8.35
C ASN A 90 -11.82 -5.18 -9.65
N PRO A 91 -11.21 -6.18 -10.34
CA PRO A 91 -10.48 -5.95 -11.59
C PRO A 91 -11.36 -5.40 -12.72
N HIS A 92 -12.68 -5.55 -12.61
CA HIS A 92 -13.68 -5.03 -13.53
C HIS A 92 -14.44 -3.82 -12.96
N GLY A 93 -13.98 -3.30 -11.83
CA GLY A 93 -14.58 -2.13 -11.19
C GLY A 93 -14.48 -0.89 -12.07
N ASN A 94 -15.42 0.02 -11.89
CA ASN A 94 -15.55 1.24 -12.69
C ASN A 94 -14.93 2.47 -12.05
N TYR A 95 -14.32 2.31 -10.88
CA TYR A 95 -13.72 3.43 -10.14
C TYR A 95 -12.28 3.11 -9.74
N TRP A 96 -11.35 4.02 -10.06
CA TRP A 96 -9.96 3.90 -9.62
C TRP A 96 -9.84 4.41 -8.19
N CYS A 97 -9.58 3.52 -7.25
CA CYS A 97 -9.46 3.81 -5.84
C CYS A 97 -8.50 2.82 -5.16
N PRO A 98 -7.19 3.03 -5.28
CA PRO A 98 -6.17 2.16 -4.67
C PRO A 98 -6.39 1.97 -3.17
N GLY A 99 -5.92 0.85 -2.64
CA GLY A 99 -5.98 0.57 -1.21
C GLY A 99 -4.82 1.21 -0.46
N GLU A 100 -5.08 1.60 0.79
CA GLU A 100 -4.06 1.95 1.76
C GLU A 100 -4.16 1.04 2.98
N ALA A 101 -3.01 0.49 3.38
CA ALA A 101 -2.83 -0.27 4.59
C ALA A 101 -2.14 0.60 5.63
N ASP A 102 -2.80 0.84 6.73
CA ASP A 102 -2.31 1.63 7.84
C ASP A 102 -1.94 0.74 9.03
N PHE A 103 -1.01 1.19 9.82
CA PHE A 103 -0.64 0.60 11.10
C PHE A 103 0.29 1.52 11.87
N THR A 104 0.40 1.28 13.16
CA THR A 104 1.29 2.03 14.05
C THR A 104 2.68 1.41 14.10
N LEU A 105 3.73 2.22 14.31
CA LEU A 105 5.09 1.73 14.53
C LEU A 105 5.20 0.91 15.83
N ARG A 106 4.31 1.15 16.78
CA ARG A 106 4.21 0.45 18.07
C ARG A 106 3.04 -0.52 18.06
N ARG A 107 3.17 -1.68 18.68
CA ARG A 107 2.07 -2.65 18.81
C ARG A 107 0.90 -2.04 19.57
N ASN A 108 -0.29 -2.40 19.12
CA ASN A 108 -1.53 -1.97 19.73
C ASN A 108 -1.95 -3.00 20.80
N ASP A 109 -1.38 -2.90 22.01
CA ASP A 109 -1.68 -3.81 23.11
C ASP A 109 -2.86 -3.35 23.97
N SER A 110 -3.43 -2.15 23.69
CA SER A 110 -4.53 -1.58 24.44
C SER A 110 -5.38 -0.67 23.54
N PHE A 111 -6.55 -0.26 24.03
CA PHE A 111 -7.41 0.69 23.29
C PHE A 111 -6.62 1.92 22.84
N GLN A 112 -6.61 2.18 21.53
CA GLN A 112 -5.83 3.24 20.85
C GLN A 112 -4.31 3.14 21.08
N GLY A 113 -3.80 2.00 21.53
CA GLY A 113 -2.36 1.75 21.64
C GLY A 113 -1.65 1.90 20.29
N GLY A 114 -0.41 2.40 20.35
CA GLY A 114 0.39 2.65 19.17
C GLY A 114 0.04 3.93 18.40
N TRP A 115 -1.20 4.42 18.40
CA TRP A 115 -1.59 5.70 17.77
C TRP A 115 -1.25 6.91 18.64
N PHE A 116 -1.28 6.75 19.96
CA PHE A 116 -0.95 7.81 20.91
C PHE A 116 0.25 7.43 21.76
N TRP A 117 1.10 8.42 22.04
CA TRP A 117 2.27 8.22 22.88
C TRP A 117 1.91 7.90 24.33
N ARG A 118 2.65 6.95 24.91
CA ARG A 118 2.64 6.64 26.33
C ARG A 118 4.07 6.41 26.82
N ALA A 119 4.33 6.77 28.05
CA ALA A 119 5.63 6.56 28.66
C ALA A 119 5.93 5.05 28.81
N ASN A 120 7.20 4.68 28.64
CA ASN A 120 7.71 3.31 28.85
C ASN A 120 7.20 2.24 27.86
N GLU A 121 6.69 2.62 26.68
CA GLU A 121 6.19 1.71 25.64
C GLU A 121 7.20 1.48 24.47
N ASP A 122 8.47 1.84 24.62
CA ASP A 122 9.47 1.63 23.55
C ASP A 122 9.71 0.14 23.23
N HIS A 123 9.41 -0.75 24.17
CA HIS A 123 9.47 -2.20 23.99
C HIS A 123 8.39 -2.72 23.01
N LEU A 124 7.35 -1.93 22.73
CA LEU A 124 6.27 -2.24 21.79
C LEU A 124 6.63 -1.92 20.33
N ILE A 125 7.75 -1.23 20.08
CA ILE A 125 8.18 -0.89 18.72
C ILE A 125 8.46 -2.18 17.93
N PHE A 126 7.85 -2.31 16.74
CA PHE A 126 8.10 -3.44 15.85
C PHE A 126 9.57 -3.56 15.47
N SER A 127 10.05 -4.78 15.33
CA SER A 127 11.39 -5.05 14.77
C SER A 127 11.45 -4.68 13.29
N THR A 128 12.67 -4.51 12.76
CA THR A 128 12.87 -4.25 11.32
C THR A 128 12.37 -5.38 10.44
N ASP A 129 12.44 -6.63 10.89
CA ASP A 129 11.96 -7.79 10.12
C ASP A 129 10.43 -7.82 10.05
N GLU A 130 9.76 -7.51 11.15
CA GLU A 130 8.29 -7.37 11.16
C GLU A 130 7.84 -6.21 10.26
N LEU A 131 8.52 -5.07 10.29
CA LEU A 131 8.23 -3.93 9.42
C LEU A 131 8.48 -4.27 7.95
N LEU A 132 9.54 -5.02 7.63
CA LEU A 132 9.80 -5.50 6.28
C LEU A 132 8.69 -6.44 5.80
N LEU A 133 8.22 -7.35 6.66
CA LEU A 133 7.09 -8.23 6.34
C LEU A 133 5.82 -7.41 6.06
N LYS A 134 5.52 -6.41 6.89
CA LYS A 134 4.37 -5.49 6.66
C LYS A 134 4.51 -4.75 5.33
N TYR A 135 5.71 -4.29 4.97
CA TYR A 135 5.95 -3.70 3.64
C TYR A 135 5.70 -4.69 2.50
N GLU A 136 6.14 -5.92 2.62
CA GLU A 136 5.92 -6.97 1.61
C GLU A 136 4.45 -7.39 1.51
N THR A 137 3.72 -7.35 2.61
CA THR A 137 2.29 -7.73 2.66
C THR A 137 1.32 -6.55 2.47
N SER A 138 1.80 -5.33 2.34
CA SER A 138 1.02 -4.13 1.98
C SER A 138 1.47 -3.59 0.61
N VAL A 139 2.59 -2.87 0.54
CA VAL A 139 3.12 -2.32 -0.71
C VAL A 139 3.40 -3.43 -1.73
N GLY A 140 3.88 -4.59 -1.28
CA GLY A 140 4.06 -5.78 -2.12
C GLY A 140 2.77 -6.47 -2.52
N ARG A 141 1.60 -5.96 -2.12
CA ARG A 141 0.27 -6.40 -2.54
C ARG A 141 -0.54 -5.25 -3.16
N ASN A 142 0.17 -4.35 -3.85
CA ASN A 142 -0.45 -3.28 -4.64
C ASN A 142 -1.18 -2.21 -3.83
N THR A 143 -0.77 -1.95 -2.59
CA THR A 143 -1.36 -0.89 -1.77
C THR A 143 -0.36 0.20 -1.42
N ASN A 144 -0.86 1.35 -0.99
CA ASN A 144 -0.08 2.30 -0.23
C ASN A 144 0.12 1.79 1.21
N MET A 145 1.13 2.32 1.91
CA MET A 145 1.39 2.00 3.31
C MET A 145 1.51 3.29 4.11
N LEU A 146 0.64 3.44 5.11
CA LEU A 146 0.72 4.51 6.08
C LEU A 146 1.27 3.95 7.39
N LEU A 147 2.37 4.55 7.87
CA LEU A 147 3.00 4.20 9.13
C LEU A 147 2.75 5.30 10.16
N GLY A 148 1.94 5.00 11.17
CA GLY A 148 1.65 5.91 12.28
C GLY A 148 2.84 6.04 13.22
N LEU A 149 3.31 7.27 13.45
CA LEU A 149 4.31 7.63 14.45
C LEU A 149 3.64 8.40 15.58
N VAL A 150 4.02 8.10 16.80
CA VAL A 150 3.50 8.82 17.98
C VAL A 150 4.24 10.14 18.18
N ILE A 151 3.56 11.10 18.81
CA ILE A 151 4.12 12.40 19.23
C ILE A 151 4.11 12.44 20.74
N ASP A 152 5.24 12.71 21.38
CA ASP A 152 5.38 12.79 22.83
C ASP A 152 4.76 14.09 23.39
N LYS A 153 4.78 14.23 24.72
CA LYS A 153 4.26 15.42 25.42
C LYS A 153 4.98 16.73 25.10
N ASN A 154 6.15 16.67 24.44
CA ASN A 154 6.93 17.84 24.01
C ASN A 154 6.64 18.21 22.54
N GLY A 155 5.76 17.47 21.86
CA GLY A 155 5.45 17.68 20.45
C GLY A 155 6.47 17.07 19.48
N LEU A 156 7.28 16.12 19.95
CA LEU A 156 8.35 15.49 19.17
C LEU A 156 8.08 14.01 18.97
N VAL A 157 8.54 13.47 17.84
CA VAL A 157 8.62 12.01 17.65
C VAL A 157 9.72 11.47 18.56
N PRO A 158 9.48 10.45 19.40
CA PRO A 158 10.48 9.87 20.27
C PRO A 158 11.72 9.35 19.51
N ASP A 159 12.91 9.50 20.09
CA ASP A 159 14.17 9.06 19.47
C ASP A 159 14.16 7.58 19.09
N ALA A 160 13.51 6.73 19.88
CA ALA A 160 13.36 5.30 19.59
C ALA A 160 12.58 5.05 18.30
N ASP A 161 11.52 5.83 18.05
CA ASP A 161 10.69 5.75 16.84
C ASP A 161 11.47 6.28 15.63
N VAL A 162 12.16 7.42 15.77
CA VAL A 162 13.03 7.99 14.72
C VAL A 162 14.11 6.98 14.31
N LYS A 163 14.77 6.36 15.28
CA LYS A 163 15.79 5.34 15.05
C LYS A 163 15.19 4.16 14.27
N ARG A 164 14.05 3.61 14.72
CA ARG A 164 13.42 2.46 14.07
C ARG A 164 12.91 2.80 12.67
N ALA A 165 12.31 3.96 12.46
CA ALA A 165 11.88 4.40 11.14
C ALA A 165 13.06 4.53 10.16
N LYS A 166 14.21 5.02 10.65
CA LYS A 166 15.45 5.07 9.87
C LYS A 166 15.95 3.66 9.51
N GLU A 167 16.05 2.75 10.49
CA GLU A 167 16.46 1.36 10.28
C GLU A 167 15.55 0.66 9.27
N PHE A 168 14.24 0.89 9.34
CA PHE A 168 13.26 0.39 8.39
C PHE A 168 13.50 0.93 6.98
N GLY A 169 13.72 2.23 6.82
CA GLY A 169 14.08 2.82 5.53
C GLY A 169 15.39 2.23 4.97
N ASP A 170 16.38 1.96 5.82
CA ASP A 170 17.66 1.38 5.42
C ASP A 170 17.48 -0.08 4.93
N ILE A 171 16.68 -0.90 5.60
CA ILE A 171 16.42 -2.28 5.16
C ILE A 171 15.64 -2.34 3.85
N ILE A 172 14.65 -1.46 3.65
CA ILE A 172 13.94 -1.35 2.36
C ILE A 172 14.91 -0.99 1.24
N ARG A 173 15.74 0.03 1.43
CA ARG A 173 16.75 0.43 0.43
C ARG A 173 17.73 -0.71 0.14
N LYS A 174 18.26 -1.37 1.17
CA LYS A 174 19.17 -2.51 1.04
C LYS A 174 18.54 -3.65 0.24
N THR A 175 17.26 -3.92 0.48
CA THR A 175 16.56 -5.09 -0.11
C THR A 175 16.12 -4.82 -1.55
N PHE A 176 15.64 -3.61 -1.88
CA PHE A 176 14.93 -3.36 -3.13
C PHE A 176 15.61 -2.37 -4.09
N SER A 177 16.63 -1.60 -3.65
CA SER A 177 17.22 -0.56 -4.52
C SER A 177 18.14 -1.10 -5.61
N LYS A 178 18.72 -2.28 -5.42
CA LYS A 178 19.68 -2.88 -6.36
C LYS A 178 19.23 -4.27 -6.79
N PRO A 179 18.29 -4.38 -7.73
CA PRO A 179 17.87 -5.69 -8.26
C PRO A 179 19.05 -6.36 -8.99
N ILE A 180 19.17 -7.67 -8.88
CA ILE A 180 20.16 -8.48 -9.59
C ILE A 180 19.99 -8.29 -11.11
N ARG A 181 18.74 -8.25 -11.58
CA ARG A 181 18.37 -8.00 -12.96
C ARG A 181 17.02 -7.30 -13.03
N LYS A 182 16.82 -6.45 -14.03
CA LYS A 182 15.54 -5.79 -14.32
C LYS A 182 15.28 -5.88 -15.82
N ILE A 183 14.04 -6.18 -16.19
CA ILE A 183 13.53 -6.09 -17.56
C ILE A 183 12.18 -5.39 -17.57
N SER A 184 11.80 -4.94 -18.74
CA SER A 184 10.43 -4.49 -19.04
C SER A 184 10.07 -4.93 -20.44
N GLY A 185 8.77 -5.11 -20.71
CA GLY A 185 8.30 -5.52 -22.02
C GLY A 185 6.78 -5.51 -22.08
N LYS A 186 6.25 -5.89 -23.24
CA LYS A 186 4.81 -6.04 -23.52
C LYS A 186 4.57 -7.46 -24.01
N GLY A 187 3.45 -8.08 -23.64
CA GLY A 187 3.07 -9.41 -24.09
C GLY A 187 2.59 -10.29 -22.94
N TYR A 188 2.38 -11.55 -23.24
CA TYR A 188 1.89 -12.55 -22.27
C TYR A 188 3.02 -13.25 -21.52
N GLU A 189 4.27 -13.03 -21.92
CA GLU A 189 5.44 -13.68 -21.35
C GLU A 189 6.63 -12.73 -21.30
N LEU A 190 7.34 -12.71 -20.19
CA LEU A 190 8.61 -12.00 -20.01
C LEU A 190 9.63 -12.94 -19.41
N SER A 191 10.78 -13.09 -20.07
CA SER A 191 11.85 -13.97 -19.61
C SER A 191 13.10 -13.18 -19.23
N ILE A 192 13.62 -13.43 -18.03
CA ILE A 192 14.89 -12.87 -17.55
C ILE A 192 15.95 -13.98 -17.55
N ARG A 193 16.97 -13.83 -18.38
CA ARG A 193 18.18 -14.67 -18.30
C ARG A 193 19.18 -14.02 -17.32
N LEU A 194 19.65 -14.81 -16.37
CA LEU A 194 20.71 -14.42 -15.44
C LEU A 194 22.08 -14.70 -16.06
N ASN A 195 23.08 -13.88 -15.75
CA ASN A 195 24.44 -14.03 -16.32
C ASN A 195 25.14 -15.29 -15.82
N LYS A 196 24.75 -15.77 -14.64
CA LYS A 196 25.18 -17.03 -14.02
C LYS A 196 24.05 -17.56 -13.15
N GLU A 197 24.11 -18.81 -12.78
CA GLU A 197 23.22 -19.35 -11.75
C GLU A 197 23.31 -18.52 -10.48
N THR A 198 22.16 -18.10 -9.98
CA THR A 198 22.07 -17.16 -8.88
C THR A 198 20.96 -17.58 -7.93
N ASN A 199 21.21 -17.50 -6.65
CA ASN A 199 20.23 -17.76 -5.62
C ASN A 199 19.19 -16.65 -5.59
N ILE A 200 17.95 -17.00 -5.88
CA ILE A 200 16.79 -16.10 -5.92
C ILE A 200 15.74 -16.60 -4.94
N SER A 201 15.22 -15.72 -4.12
CA SER A 201 14.10 -15.98 -3.19
C SER A 201 12.98 -14.93 -3.30
N ARG A 202 13.18 -13.91 -4.17
CA ARG A 202 12.22 -12.80 -4.28
C ARG A 202 12.21 -12.26 -5.71
N ILE A 203 11.01 -12.00 -6.22
CA ILE A 203 10.77 -11.31 -7.49
C ILE A 203 9.79 -10.17 -7.25
N VAL A 204 10.08 -9.01 -7.84
CA VAL A 204 9.19 -7.86 -7.83
C VAL A 204 8.60 -7.70 -9.23
N LEU A 205 7.29 -7.70 -9.31
CA LEU A 205 6.51 -7.45 -10.51
C LEU A 205 5.87 -6.07 -10.43
N SER A 206 5.69 -5.41 -11.57
CA SER A 206 4.96 -4.14 -11.67
C SER A 206 4.32 -4.01 -13.05
N GLU A 207 3.11 -3.45 -13.10
CA GLU A 207 2.45 -3.03 -14.33
C GLU A 207 2.68 -1.52 -14.59
N ASP A 208 2.54 -1.11 -15.82
CA ASP A 208 2.36 0.31 -16.15
C ASP A 208 0.89 0.67 -15.88
N ILE A 209 0.62 1.11 -14.67
CA ILE A 209 -0.73 1.42 -14.17
C ILE A 209 -1.33 2.71 -14.76
N ALA A 210 -0.57 3.48 -15.56
CA ALA A 210 -1.12 4.63 -16.28
C ALA A 210 -2.27 4.22 -17.22
N PHE A 211 -2.32 2.94 -17.61
CA PHE A 211 -3.38 2.34 -18.44
C PHE A 211 -4.28 1.37 -17.64
N GLY A 212 -4.30 1.47 -16.34
CA GLY A 212 -5.00 0.56 -15.43
C GLY A 212 -4.27 -0.77 -15.20
N GLU A 213 -4.85 -1.59 -14.35
CA GLU A 213 -4.39 -2.96 -14.05
C GLU A 213 -4.96 -3.93 -15.08
N ARG A 214 -4.10 -4.75 -15.70
CA ARG A 214 -4.47 -5.60 -16.83
C ARG A 214 -4.12 -7.07 -16.64
N VAL A 215 -3.21 -7.38 -15.72
CA VAL A 215 -2.78 -8.75 -15.46
C VAL A 215 -3.70 -9.39 -14.45
N LEU A 216 -4.65 -10.19 -14.94
CA LEU A 216 -5.64 -10.89 -14.10
C LEU A 216 -5.08 -12.17 -13.45
N LYS A 217 -4.07 -12.79 -14.07
CA LYS A 217 -3.39 -13.99 -13.56
C LYS A 217 -1.95 -14.02 -14.08
N TYR A 218 -1.04 -14.54 -13.27
CA TYR A 218 0.34 -14.78 -13.68
C TYR A 218 0.86 -16.07 -13.06
N LYS A 219 1.93 -16.62 -13.64
CA LYS A 219 2.75 -17.68 -13.08
C LYS A 219 4.21 -17.30 -13.19
N LEU A 220 4.96 -17.54 -12.12
CA LEU A 220 6.41 -17.42 -12.12
C LEU A 220 7.04 -18.79 -12.17
N LYS A 221 7.98 -18.96 -13.09
CA LYS A 221 8.77 -20.17 -13.24
C LYS A 221 10.25 -19.84 -13.22
N GLY A 222 11.06 -20.77 -12.75
CA GLY A 222 12.51 -20.66 -12.76
C GLY A 222 13.14 -21.89 -13.40
N LEU A 223 14.23 -21.69 -14.16
CA LEU A 223 15.04 -22.78 -14.68
C LEU A 223 16.12 -23.10 -13.63
N CYS A 224 15.96 -24.24 -12.95
CA CYS A 224 16.83 -24.76 -11.89
C CYS A 224 17.42 -26.10 -12.34
N ASN A 225 18.74 -26.21 -12.43
CA ASN A 225 19.43 -27.45 -12.86
C ASN A 225 18.86 -28.03 -14.18
N GLY A 226 18.58 -27.17 -15.14
CA GLY A 226 18.04 -27.55 -16.46
C GLY A 226 16.55 -27.94 -16.47
N LYS A 227 15.82 -27.81 -15.34
CA LYS A 227 14.40 -28.12 -15.24
C LYS A 227 13.60 -26.88 -14.84
N TRP A 228 12.46 -26.68 -15.51
CA TRP A 228 11.52 -25.64 -15.13
C TRP A 228 10.74 -26.03 -13.87
N ILE A 229 10.79 -25.18 -12.87
CA ILE A 229 10.01 -25.28 -11.64
C ILE A 229 9.06 -24.10 -11.52
N GLN A 230 7.90 -24.29 -10.92
CA GLN A 230 7.00 -23.20 -10.57
C GLN A 230 7.49 -22.58 -9.26
N LEU A 231 7.68 -21.26 -9.27
CA LEU A 231 8.11 -20.49 -8.09
C LEU A 231 6.91 -19.90 -7.36
N SER A 232 5.98 -19.34 -8.11
CA SER A 232 4.76 -18.72 -7.57
C SER A 232 3.68 -18.60 -8.65
N GLU A 233 2.46 -18.36 -8.24
CA GLU A 233 1.35 -17.94 -9.11
C GLU A 233 0.43 -17.01 -8.36
N GLY A 234 -0.31 -16.16 -9.07
CA GLY A 234 -1.24 -15.23 -8.46
C GLY A 234 -2.06 -14.44 -9.45
N SER A 235 -2.75 -13.47 -8.91
CA SER A 235 -3.51 -12.46 -9.65
C SER A 235 -3.11 -11.08 -9.13
N CYS A 236 -3.53 -9.99 -9.78
CA CYS A 236 -3.29 -8.62 -9.32
C CYS A 236 -1.81 -8.30 -9.09
N ILE A 237 -1.16 -7.79 -10.11
CA ILE A 237 0.20 -7.25 -10.00
C ILE A 237 0.15 -5.77 -9.59
N GLY A 238 -0.57 -4.96 -10.35
CA GLY A 238 -0.71 -3.53 -10.14
C GLY A 238 0.62 -2.76 -10.14
N HIS A 239 0.73 -1.71 -9.33
CA HIS A 239 1.95 -0.92 -9.27
C HIS A 239 3.13 -1.69 -8.66
N LYS A 240 2.88 -2.64 -7.75
CA LYS A 240 3.91 -3.51 -7.17
C LYS A 240 3.34 -4.79 -6.57
N ARG A 241 3.91 -5.90 -7.01
CA ARG A 241 3.75 -7.21 -6.41
C ARG A 241 5.11 -7.77 -6.00
N ILE A 242 5.27 -8.15 -4.74
CA ILE A 242 6.46 -8.82 -4.23
C ILE A 242 6.10 -10.29 -4.01
N GLU A 243 6.76 -11.17 -4.76
CA GLU A 243 6.69 -12.61 -4.55
C GLU A 243 7.90 -13.09 -3.76
N HIS A 244 7.65 -13.85 -2.70
CA HIS A 244 8.65 -14.45 -1.86
C HIS A 244 8.45 -15.98 -1.85
N PHE A 245 9.51 -16.74 -2.11
CA PHE A 245 9.49 -18.19 -2.22
C PHE A 245 10.80 -18.76 -1.67
N PRO A 246 10.88 -20.10 -1.42
CA PRO A 246 12.12 -20.74 -1.01
C PRO A 246 13.26 -20.43 -1.99
N THR A 247 14.46 -20.24 -1.47
CA THR A 247 15.63 -19.90 -2.30
C THR A 247 15.95 -21.01 -3.29
N HIS A 248 16.03 -20.65 -4.56
CA HIS A 248 16.45 -21.55 -5.65
C HIS A 248 17.62 -20.96 -6.41
N SER A 249 18.56 -21.81 -6.86
CA SER A 249 19.62 -21.43 -7.79
C SER A 249 19.06 -21.46 -9.20
N LEU A 250 18.89 -20.29 -9.81
CA LEU A 250 18.21 -20.11 -11.10
C LEU A 250 19.14 -19.56 -12.16
N SER A 251 18.97 -20.03 -13.40
CA SER A 251 19.62 -19.47 -14.59
C SER A 251 18.68 -18.59 -15.43
N VAL A 252 17.37 -18.88 -15.37
CA VAL A 252 16.32 -18.12 -16.07
C VAL A 252 15.10 -18.01 -15.16
N CYS A 253 14.39 -16.88 -15.23
CA CYS A 253 13.04 -16.69 -14.66
C CYS A 253 12.07 -16.32 -15.79
N LEU A 254 10.86 -16.87 -15.72
CA LEU A 254 9.78 -16.69 -16.70
C LEU A 254 8.50 -16.33 -15.97
#